data_09eaa4a9f799db172bbb3c49e882012c
#
_entry.id   09eaa4a9f799db172bbb3c49e882012c
#
_cell.length_a   1.000
_cell.length_b   1.000
_cell.length_c   1.000
_cell.angle_alpha   90.00
_cell.angle_beta   90.00
_cell.angle_gamma   90.00
#
_symmetry.space_group_name_H-M   'P 1'
#
loop_
_entity.id
_entity.type
_entity.pdbx_description
1 polymer ?
#
loop_
_entity_poly.entity_id
_entity_poly.type
_entity_poly.pdbx_seq_one_letter_code
_entity_poly.pdbx_strand_id
1 'polypeptide(L)'
;MRLVDTRPPFAGLANLSEKTLASLPTPCYLLDEAQLRRNGEILLGVQQRTGCKILLAQKAFSNFDLYPLLAPCLAGTEASGLYESRLGKEELPEKENHVFCAAYRVDEFNELLDYADHIVFNSPAQLAKFGPAAKAAGKSVGLRINPERSTQEGHAIYDPCAPGSRLGTTRAQWDAALAKQPGLAALLDGLHFHTLCEQDADALALTLDAVEEKFGDLLPGLKWLNFGGGHHITRPGYDLATLEACIARMQEKYGVQVYLEPGEAWALNAGYLVTTVLDTLQNGDTSLAILDMSAACHTPDVIEMPYRPPLLDAGEPGEKPCTVRLGGPTCLAGDVVGDYSFDAPPAEGDRLIFGDMAIYTTCKNNTFNGMPLPPIWALAEDGTCRELVRFGYNDFKMRLGHRA
;
A
#
# COMPACT_ATOMS: atom_id res chain seq x y z
N MET A 1 16.70 21.21 -16.75
CA MET A 1 15.72 20.12 -16.70
C MET A 1 14.36 20.73 -17.04
N ARG A 2 13.66 20.27 -18.06
CA ARG A 2 12.31 20.77 -18.38
C ARG A 2 11.30 19.85 -17.67
N LEU A 3 10.63 20.34 -16.63
CA LEU A 3 9.56 19.64 -15.91
C LEU A 3 8.25 19.54 -16.74
N VAL A 4 8.33 19.18 -18.01
CA VAL A 4 7.21 19.20 -18.97
C VAL A 4 6.73 17.79 -19.32
N ASP A 5 7.13 16.77 -18.58
CA ASP A 5 6.56 15.43 -18.77
C ASP A 5 5.16 15.38 -18.17
N THR A 6 4.15 15.34 -19.04
CA THR A 6 2.73 15.25 -18.64
C THR A 6 2.24 13.82 -18.54
N ARG A 7 3.13 12.82 -18.73
CA ARG A 7 2.77 11.41 -18.62
C ARG A 7 2.76 10.95 -17.16
N PRO A 8 1.85 10.10 -16.74
CA PRO A 8 2.00 9.43 -15.45
C PRO A 8 3.35 8.69 -15.40
N PRO A 9 4.08 8.72 -14.27
CA PRO A 9 3.73 9.29 -12.98
C PRO A 9 4.13 10.77 -12.79
N PHE A 10 4.61 11.49 -13.80
CA PHE A 10 5.24 12.82 -13.66
C PHE A 10 4.32 14.02 -13.92
N ALA A 11 3.06 13.78 -14.23
CA ALA A 11 2.11 14.83 -14.61
C ALA A 11 2.00 15.98 -13.57
N GLY A 12 2.09 15.67 -12.29
CA GLY A 12 2.00 16.65 -11.21
C GLY A 12 3.19 17.63 -11.16
N LEU A 13 4.35 17.24 -11.70
CA LEU A 13 5.52 18.12 -11.74
C LEU A 13 5.38 19.28 -12.72
N ALA A 14 4.39 19.27 -13.62
CA ALA A 14 4.18 20.33 -14.60
C ALA A 14 3.98 21.71 -13.95
N ASN A 15 3.44 21.75 -12.74
CA ASN A 15 3.20 22.97 -11.97
C ASN A 15 4.37 23.37 -11.05
N LEU A 16 5.36 22.50 -10.90
CA LEU A 16 6.53 22.73 -10.05
C LEU A 16 7.57 23.56 -10.77
N SER A 17 7.90 24.76 -10.25
CA SER A 17 8.96 25.57 -10.85
C SER A 17 10.35 25.00 -10.58
N GLU A 18 11.29 25.20 -11.51
CA GLU A 18 12.70 24.81 -11.31
C GLU A 18 13.30 25.43 -10.04
N LYS A 19 12.91 26.67 -9.71
CA LYS A 19 13.34 27.35 -8.49
C LYS A 19 12.83 26.65 -7.24
N THR A 20 11.56 26.24 -7.21
CA THR A 20 10.97 25.49 -6.09
C THR A 20 11.66 24.15 -5.96
N LEU A 21 11.81 23.41 -7.05
CA LEU A 21 12.53 22.12 -7.05
C LEU A 21 13.97 22.28 -6.51
N ALA A 22 14.69 23.31 -6.96
CA ALA A 22 16.06 23.57 -6.49
C ALA A 22 16.13 23.93 -4.98
N SER A 23 15.05 24.42 -4.39
CA SER A 23 14.98 24.76 -2.96
C SER A 23 14.63 23.58 -2.04
N LEU A 24 14.11 22.48 -2.58
CA LEU A 24 13.81 21.29 -1.78
C LEU A 24 15.10 20.68 -1.26
N PRO A 25 15.12 20.15 -0.04
CA PRO A 25 16.23 19.31 0.42
C PRO A 25 16.27 18.00 -0.36
N THR A 26 17.43 17.35 -0.41
CA THR A 26 17.54 15.97 -0.93
C THR A 26 18.27 15.07 0.07
N PRO A 27 17.92 13.78 0.14
CA PRO A 27 16.73 13.22 -0.48
C PRO A 27 15.45 13.71 0.20
N CYS A 28 14.33 13.82 -0.53
CA CYS A 28 13.02 14.08 0.07
C CYS A 28 11.89 13.41 -0.70
N TYR A 29 10.82 13.02 0.02
CA TYR A 29 9.57 12.64 -0.61
C TYR A 29 8.74 13.90 -0.88
N LEU A 30 8.11 13.96 -2.04
CA LEU A 30 7.20 15.02 -2.45
C LEU A 30 5.86 14.41 -2.86
N LEU A 31 4.82 14.59 -2.05
CA LEU A 31 3.50 13.99 -2.24
C LEU A 31 2.59 14.95 -3.02
N ASP A 32 2.00 14.48 -4.11
CA ASP A 32 1.16 15.26 -5.02
C ASP A 32 -0.30 15.25 -4.56
N GLU A 33 -0.75 16.36 -3.96
CA GLU A 33 -2.11 16.51 -3.47
C GLU A 33 -3.16 16.44 -4.59
N ALA A 34 -2.84 16.97 -5.78
CA ALA A 34 -3.77 16.94 -6.90
C ALA A 34 -3.98 15.52 -7.44
N GLN A 35 -2.91 14.69 -7.48
CA GLN A 35 -3.04 13.29 -7.87
C GLN A 35 -3.79 12.48 -6.82
N LEU A 36 -3.54 12.71 -5.53
CA LEU A 36 -4.29 12.07 -4.45
C LEU A 36 -5.80 12.38 -4.56
N ARG A 37 -6.17 13.64 -4.86
CA ARG A 37 -7.59 14.02 -5.09
C ARG A 37 -8.19 13.26 -6.27
N ARG A 38 -7.51 13.23 -7.42
CA ARG A 38 -7.98 12.51 -8.62
C ARG A 38 -8.21 11.03 -8.33
N ASN A 39 -7.28 10.40 -7.62
CA ASN A 39 -7.44 9.00 -7.22
C ASN A 39 -8.68 8.83 -6.30
N GLY A 40 -8.82 9.69 -5.30
CA GLY A 40 -9.97 9.69 -4.39
C GLY A 40 -11.30 9.87 -5.12
N GLU A 41 -11.39 10.75 -6.12
CA GLU A 41 -12.59 10.97 -6.93
C GLU A 41 -13.00 9.74 -7.74
N ILE A 42 -12.04 9.01 -8.32
CA ILE A 42 -12.30 7.74 -9.01
C ILE A 42 -12.90 6.72 -8.05
N LEU A 43 -12.28 6.55 -6.87
CA LEU A 43 -12.73 5.60 -5.85
C LEU A 43 -14.11 5.99 -5.28
N LEU A 44 -14.34 7.28 -5.05
CA LEU A 44 -15.65 7.79 -4.64
C LEU A 44 -16.72 7.51 -5.71
N GLY A 45 -16.38 7.66 -6.99
CA GLY A 45 -17.29 7.34 -8.10
C GLY A 45 -17.74 5.88 -8.08
N VAL A 46 -16.84 4.93 -7.81
CA VAL A 46 -17.19 3.51 -7.66
C VAL A 46 -18.14 3.31 -6.49
N GLN A 47 -17.86 3.91 -5.32
CA GLN A 47 -18.73 3.82 -4.15
C GLN A 47 -20.14 4.38 -4.43
N GLN A 48 -20.22 5.53 -5.09
CA GLN A 48 -21.52 6.16 -5.42
C GLN A 48 -22.37 5.32 -6.38
N ARG A 49 -21.75 4.65 -7.36
CA ARG A 49 -22.50 3.83 -8.34
C ARG A 49 -22.90 2.46 -7.81
N THR A 50 -22.11 1.89 -6.89
CA THR A 50 -22.33 0.51 -6.43
C THR A 50 -22.83 0.41 -5.00
N GLY A 51 -22.70 1.46 -4.19
CA GLY A 51 -22.97 1.41 -2.75
C GLY A 51 -21.94 0.60 -1.95
N CYS A 52 -20.81 0.15 -2.57
CA CYS A 52 -19.71 -0.47 -1.83
C CYS A 52 -19.01 0.56 -0.95
N LYS A 53 -18.18 0.10 -0.03
CA LYS A 53 -17.33 0.92 0.82
C LYS A 53 -15.86 0.65 0.53
N ILE A 54 -15.10 1.71 0.27
CA ILE A 54 -13.67 1.61 -0.04
C ILE A 54 -12.87 2.22 1.11
N LEU A 55 -11.97 1.40 1.66
CA LEU A 55 -11.11 1.73 2.78
C LEU A 55 -9.70 2.08 2.27
N LEU A 56 -8.97 2.89 3.03
CA LEU A 56 -7.53 3.10 2.81
C LEU A 56 -6.74 2.05 3.59
N ALA A 57 -6.00 1.19 2.91
CA ALA A 57 -5.04 0.30 3.56
C ALA A 57 -3.77 1.08 3.95
N GLN A 58 -3.64 1.39 5.24
CA GLN A 58 -2.59 2.27 5.77
C GLN A 58 -1.16 1.73 5.55
N LYS A 59 -0.99 0.43 5.45
CA LYS A 59 0.32 -0.19 5.12
C LYS A 59 0.95 0.34 3.83
N ALA A 60 0.14 0.78 2.87
CA ALA A 60 0.63 1.35 1.61
C ALA A 60 0.82 2.87 1.69
N PHE A 61 -0.05 3.56 2.41
CA PHE A 61 -0.04 5.01 2.55
C PHE A 61 -0.62 5.43 3.90
N SER A 62 0.19 6.00 4.79
CA SER A 62 -0.21 6.47 6.12
C SER A 62 0.28 7.88 6.46
N ASN A 63 0.45 8.72 5.44
CA ASN A 63 0.79 10.13 5.64
C ASN A 63 -0.44 10.91 6.11
N PHE A 64 -0.73 10.85 7.39
CA PHE A 64 -1.99 11.30 7.99
C PHE A 64 -2.23 12.82 7.88
N ASP A 65 -1.21 13.65 7.72
CA ASP A 65 -1.37 15.08 7.37
C ASP A 65 -2.18 15.29 6.08
N LEU A 66 -2.27 14.26 5.21
CA LEU A 66 -3.05 14.27 3.98
C LEU A 66 -4.39 13.52 4.09
N TYR A 67 -4.70 12.92 5.24
CA TYR A 67 -5.99 12.26 5.47
C TYR A 67 -7.19 13.21 5.34
N PRO A 68 -7.13 14.49 5.79
CA PRO A 68 -8.23 15.43 5.57
C PRO A 68 -8.56 15.65 4.08
N LEU A 69 -7.56 15.52 3.20
CA LEU A 69 -7.72 15.58 1.75
C LEU A 69 -8.52 14.38 1.20
N LEU A 70 -8.30 13.19 1.76
CA LEU A 70 -8.91 11.93 1.34
C LEU A 70 -10.23 11.65 2.05
N ALA A 71 -10.44 12.19 3.25
CA ALA A 71 -11.59 11.91 4.09
C ALA A 71 -12.97 12.02 3.40
N PRO A 72 -13.23 12.98 2.48
CA PRO A 72 -14.49 13.05 1.75
C PRO A 72 -14.75 11.81 0.87
N CYS A 73 -13.70 11.14 0.43
CA CYS A 73 -13.77 9.98 -0.46
C CYS A 73 -13.65 8.64 0.28
N LEU A 74 -13.17 8.64 1.54
CA LEU A 74 -12.93 7.45 2.34
C LEU A 74 -14.20 6.96 3.05
N ALA A 75 -14.49 5.66 2.98
CA ALA A 75 -15.41 5.00 3.89
C ALA A 75 -14.76 4.74 5.27
N GLY A 76 -13.46 4.48 5.28
CA GLY A 76 -12.69 4.20 6.48
C GLY A 76 -11.23 3.85 6.18
N THR A 77 -10.57 3.26 7.17
CA THR A 77 -9.19 2.75 7.06
C THR A 77 -9.14 1.25 7.30
N GLU A 78 -8.13 0.61 6.71
CA GLU A 78 -7.71 -0.75 7.06
C GLU A 78 -6.34 -0.68 7.72
N ALA A 79 -6.18 -1.43 8.81
CA ALA A 79 -4.99 -1.52 9.61
C ALA A 79 -4.49 -2.97 9.70
N SER A 80 -3.17 -3.14 9.69
CA SER A 80 -2.52 -4.45 9.84
C SER A 80 -2.06 -4.72 11.27
N GLY A 81 -2.32 -3.79 12.20
CA GLY A 81 -1.94 -3.92 13.61
C GLY A 81 -2.45 -2.78 14.49
N LEU A 82 -2.11 -2.87 15.79
CA LEU A 82 -2.57 -1.93 16.81
C LEU A 82 -2.26 -0.46 16.47
N TYR A 83 -1.03 -0.17 16.06
CA TYR A 83 -0.61 1.22 15.86
C TYR A 83 -1.24 1.86 14.63
N GLU A 84 -1.41 1.11 13.54
CA GLU A 84 -2.18 1.61 12.39
C GLU A 84 -3.65 1.80 12.74
N SER A 85 -4.25 0.87 13.52
CA SER A 85 -5.63 0.99 13.97
C SER A 85 -5.84 2.23 14.85
N ARG A 86 -4.91 2.46 15.77
CA ARG A 86 -4.93 3.65 16.61
C ARG A 86 -4.78 4.93 15.79
N LEU A 87 -3.83 4.98 14.86
CA LEU A 87 -3.63 6.12 13.96
C LEU A 87 -4.91 6.43 13.16
N GLY A 88 -5.50 5.41 12.55
CA GLY A 88 -6.75 5.58 11.79
C GLY A 88 -7.89 6.14 12.64
N LYS A 89 -8.02 5.66 13.89
CA LYS A 89 -9.07 6.14 14.80
C LYS A 89 -8.80 7.55 15.34
N GLU A 90 -7.54 7.89 15.62
CA GLU A 90 -7.17 9.23 16.11
C GLU A 90 -7.35 10.29 15.02
N GLU A 91 -6.96 9.99 13.76
CA GLU A 91 -6.96 10.97 12.67
C GLU A 91 -8.29 11.02 11.89
N LEU A 92 -9.08 9.93 11.91
CA LEU A 92 -10.37 9.82 11.21
C LEU A 92 -11.45 9.23 12.15
N PRO A 93 -11.77 9.88 13.28
CA PRO A 93 -12.60 9.30 14.35
C PRO A 93 -14.02 8.94 13.90
N GLU A 94 -14.57 9.62 12.89
CA GLU A 94 -15.91 9.41 12.34
C GLU A 94 -15.97 8.35 11.21
N LYS A 95 -14.82 7.76 10.85
CA LYS A 95 -14.72 6.75 9.79
C LYS A 95 -14.61 5.35 10.38
N GLU A 96 -15.02 4.35 9.59
CA GLU A 96 -14.84 2.96 9.98
C GLU A 96 -13.36 2.58 10.05
N ASN A 97 -12.99 1.79 11.03
CA ASN A 97 -11.64 1.30 11.23
C ASN A 97 -11.64 -0.23 11.24
N HIS A 98 -11.16 -0.82 10.16
CA HIS A 98 -11.06 -2.26 9.98
C HIS A 98 -9.66 -2.74 10.31
N VAL A 99 -9.53 -3.92 10.91
CA VAL A 99 -8.24 -4.48 11.27
C VAL A 99 -8.14 -5.94 10.84
N PHE A 100 -7.06 -6.26 10.13
CA PHE A 100 -6.65 -7.62 9.86
C PHE A 100 -5.19 -7.84 10.27
N CYS A 101 -4.94 -8.80 11.15
CA CYS A 101 -3.60 -9.32 11.46
C CYS A 101 -3.52 -10.81 11.15
N ALA A 102 -2.36 -11.27 10.68
CA ALA A 102 -2.10 -12.71 10.52
C ALA A 102 -2.19 -13.47 11.85
N ALA A 103 -1.87 -12.80 12.97
CA ALA A 103 -2.13 -13.29 14.33
C ALA A 103 -2.15 -12.11 15.30
N TYR A 104 -3.18 -12.05 16.17
CA TYR A 104 -3.30 -11.04 17.20
C TYR A 104 -2.50 -11.43 18.45
N ARG A 105 -1.85 -10.46 19.06
CA ARG A 105 -1.15 -10.59 20.34
C ARG A 105 -2.14 -10.48 21.50
N VAL A 106 -1.95 -11.31 22.53
CA VAL A 106 -2.84 -11.33 23.71
C VAL A 106 -2.74 -10.03 24.51
N ASP A 107 -1.55 -9.49 24.62
CA ASP A 107 -1.23 -8.28 25.39
C ASP A 107 -1.71 -6.98 24.70
N GLU A 108 -1.96 -7.01 23.39
CA GLU A 108 -2.42 -5.85 22.61
C GLU A 108 -3.92 -5.90 22.29
N PHE A 109 -4.55 -7.08 22.35
CA PHE A 109 -5.89 -7.28 21.81
C PHE A 109 -6.95 -6.43 22.52
N ASN A 110 -6.86 -6.27 23.82
CA ASN A 110 -7.81 -5.45 24.57
C ASN A 110 -7.73 -3.97 24.18
N GLU A 111 -6.51 -3.44 24.00
CA GLU A 111 -6.32 -2.07 23.52
C GLU A 111 -6.83 -1.91 22.08
N LEU A 112 -6.61 -2.91 21.22
CA LEU A 112 -7.11 -2.90 19.86
C LEU A 112 -8.65 -2.74 19.78
N LEU A 113 -9.37 -3.32 20.74
CA LEU A 113 -10.83 -3.18 20.83
C LEU A 113 -11.29 -1.72 21.00
N ASP A 114 -10.47 -0.85 21.55
CA ASP A 114 -10.84 0.57 21.72
C ASP A 114 -10.84 1.33 20.40
N TYR A 115 -10.09 0.86 19.41
CA TYR A 115 -9.90 1.56 18.13
C TYR A 115 -10.66 0.92 16.96
N ALA A 116 -10.71 -0.43 16.90
CA ALA A 116 -11.29 -1.15 15.77
C ALA A 116 -12.82 -1.18 15.79
N ASP A 117 -13.46 -1.05 14.64
CA ASP A 117 -14.88 -1.30 14.43
C ASP A 117 -15.13 -2.71 13.85
N HIS A 118 -14.28 -3.15 12.92
CA HIS A 118 -14.28 -4.48 12.33
C HIS A 118 -12.97 -5.21 12.62
N ILE A 119 -13.06 -6.47 13.06
CA ILE A 119 -11.88 -7.31 13.36
C ILE A 119 -11.96 -8.59 12.55
N VAL A 120 -10.97 -8.78 11.69
CA VAL A 120 -10.86 -9.95 10.81
C VAL A 120 -9.81 -10.91 11.35
N PHE A 121 -10.20 -12.14 11.62
CA PHE A 121 -9.30 -13.19 12.09
C PHE A 121 -8.75 -14.00 10.92
N ASN A 122 -7.49 -14.38 11.02
CA ASN A 122 -6.79 -15.11 9.97
C ASN A 122 -7.07 -16.63 10.02
N SER A 123 -7.47 -17.15 11.18
CA SER A 123 -7.70 -18.59 11.38
C SER A 123 -8.86 -18.85 12.34
N PRO A 124 -9.50 -20.04 12.24
CA PRO A 124 -10.53 -20.45 13.18
C PRO A 124 -10.05 -20.48 14.65
N ALA A 125 -8.77 -20.78 14.87
CA ALA A 125 -8.19 -20.77 16.23
C ALA A 125 -8.13 -19.34 16.83
N GLN A 126 -7.76 -18.35 16.01
CA GLN A 126 -7.78 -16.93 16.43
C GLN A 126 -9.22 -16.46 16.65
N LEU A 127 -10.15 -16.83 15.77
CA LEU A 127 -11.58 -16.55 15.92
C LEU A 127 -12.13 -17.16 17.22
N ALA A 128 -11.82 -18.42 17.52
CA ALA A 128 -12.25 -19.07 18.75
C ALA A 128 -11.70 -18.40 20.01
N LYS A 129 -10.45 -17.92 19.96
CA LYS A 129 -9.75 -17.31 21.08
C LYS A 129 -10.23 -15.89 21.38
N PHE A 130 -10.37 -15.07 20.37
CA PHE A 130 -10.59 -13.63 20.52
C PHE A 130 -12.00 -13.17 20.07
N GLY A 131 -12.66 -13.94 19.23
CA GLY A 131 -13.99 -13.61 18.69
C GLY A 131 -15.04 -13.32 19.77
N PRO A 132 -15.16 -14.14 20.83
CA PRO A 132 -16.11 -13.85 21.92
C PRO A 132 -15.89 -12.50 22.59
N ALA A 133 -14.63 -12.10 22.83
CA ALA A 133 -14.31 -10.80 23.43
C ALA A 133 -14.62 -9.65 22.46
N ALA A 134 -14.30 -9.80 21.18
CA ALA A 134 -14.65 -8.81 20.15
C ALA A 134 -16.17 -8.63 20.05
N LYS A 135 -16.94 -9.72 20.03
CA LYS A 135 -18.43 -9.65 20.03
C LYS A 135 -18.97 -9.00 21.30
N ALA A 136 -18.42 -9.32 22.46
CA ALA A 136 -18.82 -8.71 23.74
C ALA A 136 -18.54 -7.20 23.77
N ALA A 137 -17.49 -6.74 23.08
CA ALA A 137 -17.15 -5.33 22.90
C ALA A 137 -17.96 -4.66 21.77
N GLY A 138 -18.95 -5.36 21.18
CA GLY A 138 -19.81 -4.82 20.11
C GLY A 138 -19.13 -4.69 18.75
N LYS A 139 -17.98 -5.35 18.54
CA LYS A 139 -17.25 -5.27 17.26
C LYS A 139 -17.83 -6.20 16.22
N SER A 140 -17.72 -5.79 14.94
CA SER A 140 -18.03 -6.65 13.81
C SER A 140 -16.88 -7.65 13.59
N VAL A 141 -17.20 -8.92 13.47
CA VAL A 141 -16.22 -10.02 13.44
C VAL A 141 -16.23 -10.73 12.09
N GLY A 142 -15.04 -10.90 11.52
CA GLY A 142 -14.85 -11.61 10.27
C GLY A 142 -13.78 -12.67 10.29
N LEU A 143 -13.79 -13.49 9.25
CA LEU A 143 -12.75 -14.47 8.97
C LEU A 143 -12.14 -14.20 7.60
N ARG A 144 -10.81 -14.11 7.53
CA ARG A 144 -10.11 -14.12 6.25
C ARG A 144 -10.11 -15.54 5.71
N ILE A 145 -10.68 -15.73 4.53
CA ILE A 145 -10.69 -17.00 3.80
C ILE A 145 -9.60 -17.02 2.74
N ASN A 146 -9.10 -18.20 2.43
CA ASN A 146 -8.24 -18.46 1.30
C ASN A 146 -9.01 -19.34 0.30
N PRO A 147 -9.44 -18.79 -0.85
CA PRO A 147 -10.15 -19.54 -1.87
C PRO A 147 -9.23 -20.50 -2.65
N GLU A 148 -7.93 -20.52 -2.35
CA GLU A 148 -6.94 -21.39 -3.02
C GLU A 148 -6.96 -21.23 -4.55
N ARG A 149 -7.25 -19.99 -5.01
CA ARG A 149 -7.22 -19.59 -6.41
C ARG A 149 -6.16 -18.52 -6.58
N SER A 150 -5.02 -18.90 -7.12
CA SER A 150 -3.99 -17.95 -7.53
C SER A 150 -4.38 -17.29 -8.85
N THR A 151 -4.17 -15.98 -8.91
CA THR A 151 -4.24 -15.17 -10.12
C THR A 151 -2.89 -14.52 -10.42
N GLN A 152 -1.86 -14.83 -9.60
CA GLN A 152 -0.51 -14.29 -9.76
C GLN A 152 0.30 -15.18 -10.71
N GLU A 153 0.66 -14.65 -11.86
CA GLU A 153 1.53 -15.35 -12.82
C GLU A 153 3.01 -15.01 -12.53
N GLY A 154 3.82 -16.04 -12.26
CA GLY A 154 5.28 -15.92 -12.20
C GLY A 154 5.88 -15.42 -10.88
N HIS A 155 5.07 -15.05 -9.87
CA HIS A 155 5.56 -14.46 -8.62
C HIS A 155 4.96 -15.10 -7.36
N ALA A 156 5.33 -16.35 -7.08
CA ALA A 156 4.83 -17.09 -5.91
C ALA A 156 5.06 -16.35 -4.57
N ILE A 157 6.06 -15.47 -4.48
CA ILE A 157 6.36 -14.69 -3.26
C ILE A 157 5.26 -13.67 -2.94
N TYR A 158 4.49 -13.23 -3.94
CA TYR A 158 3.41 -12.23 -3.78
C TYR A 158 2.01 -12.87 -3.81
N ASP A 159 1.95 -14.18 -3.96
CA ASP A 159 0.70 -14.92 -4.06
C ASP A 159 0.17 -15.31 -2.68
N PRO A 160 -0.87 -14.63 -2.16
CA PRO A 160 -1.46 -14.97 -0.88
C PRO A 160 -2.20 -16.33 -0.91
N CYS A 161 -2.47 -16.86 -2.10
CA CYS A 161 -3.11 -18.16 -2.30
C CYS A 161 -2.14 -19.29 -2.65
N ALA A 162 -0.83 -19.03 -2.69
CA ALA A 162 0.18 -20.06 -2.95
C ALA A 162 0.13 -21.19 -1.91
N PRO A 163 0.48 -22.41 -2.30
CA PRO A 163 0.64 -23.51 -1.35
C PRO A 163 1.58 -23.14 -0.21
N GLY A 164 1.15 -23.36 1.04
CA GLY A 164 1.91 -22.98 2.24
C GLY A 164 1.76 -21.50 2.66
N SER A 165 0.93 -20.73 2.00
CA SER A 165 0.60 -19.37 2.47
C SER A 165 0.07 -19.41 3.90
N ARG A 166 0.55 -18.49 4.74
CA ARG A 166 0.06 -18.30 6.10
C ARG A 166 -1.22 -17.46 6.18
N LEU A 167 -1.71 -16.95 5.05
CA LEU A 167 -2.78 -15.95 4.99
C LEU A 167 -4.12 -16.57 4.60
N GLY A 168 -5.09 -16.42 5.48
CA GLY A 168 -6.45 -16.89 5.28
C GLY A 168 -6.67 -18.37 5.61
N THR A 169 -7.91 -18.71 5.84
CA THR A 169 -8.42 -20.03 6.19
C THR A 169 -8.91 -20.75 4.93
N THR A 170 -8.39 -21.93 4.62
CA THR A 170 -8.91 -22.77 3.54
C THR A 170 -10.24 -23.41 3.94
N ARG A 171 -11.02 -23.88 2.96
CA ARG A 171 -12.27 -24.60 3.23
C ARG A 171 -12.05 -25.80 4.14
N ALA A 172 -11.06 -26.62 3.88
CA ALA A 172 -10.73 -27.79 4.69
C ALA A 172 -10.40 -27.43 6.15
N GLN A 173 -9.68 -26.32 6.37
CA GLN A 173 -9.38 -25.84 7.73
C GLN A 173 -10.64 -25.36 8.45
N TRP A 174 -11.54 -24.69 7.75
CA TRP A 174 -12.81 -24.23 8.30
C TRP A 174 -13.70 -25.40 8.70
N ASP A 175 -13.91 -26.37 7.82
CA ASP A 175 -14.72 -27.57 8.09
C ASP A 175 -14.18 -28.38 9.26
N ALA A 176 -12.86 -28.56 9.32
CA ALA A 176 -12.21 -29.25 10.44
C ALA A 176 -12.39 -28.52 11.79
N ALA A 177 -12.43 -27.18 11.76
CA ALA A 177 -12.68 -26.37 12.95
C ALA A 177 -14.14 -26.45 13.40
N LEU A 178 -15.10 -26.35 12.46
CA LEU A 178 -16.53 -26.48 12.75
C LEU A 178 -16.88 -27.86 13.30
N ALA A 179 -16.26 -28.94 12.81
CA ALA A 179 -16.46 -30.28 13.35
C ALA A 179 -16.09 -30.39 14.83
N LYS A 180 -15.09 -29.58 15.27
CA LYS A 180 -14.65 -29.53 16.68
C LYS A 180 -15.44 -28.52 17.51
N GLN A 181 -15.84 -27.42 16.92
CA GLN A 181 -16.51 -26.31 17.59
C GLN A 181 -17.59 -25.68 16.69
N PRO A 182 -18.79 -26.28 16.62
CA PRO A 182 -19.86 -25.85 15.71
C PRO A 182 -20.32 -24.40 15.93
N GLY A 183 -20.13 -23.84 17.12
CA GLY A 183 -20.52 -22.48 17.45
C GLY A 183 -19.68 -21.37 16.80
N LEU A 184 -18.56 -21.70 16.12
CA LEU A 184 -17.68 -20.70 15.50
C LEU A 184 -18.39 -19.88 14.42
N ALA A 185 -19.27 -20.51 13.64
CA ALA A 185 -19.99 -19.81 12.58
C ALA A 185 -20.88 -18.68 13.11
N ALA A 186 -21.45 -18.84 14.31
CA ALA A 186 -22.30 -17.83 14.93
C ALA A 186 -21.55 -16.56 15.36
N LEU A 187 -20.23 -16.59 15.38
CA LEU A 187 -19.41 -15.39 15.68
C LEU A 187 -19.23 -14.48 14.45
N LEU A 188 -19.43 -15.02 13.23
CA LEU A 188 -19.14 -14.29 12.01
C LEU A 188 -20.22 -13.28 11.65
N ASP A 189 -19.82 -12.05 11.40
CA ASP A 189 -20.61 -11.03 10.72
C ASP A 189 -20.26 -10.93 9.23
N GLY A 190 -19.05 -11.35 8.83
CA GLY A 190 -18.62 -11.29 7.46
C GLY A 190 -17.42 -12.17 7.13
N LEU A 191 -17.08 -12.19 5.85
CA LEU A 191 -15.87 -12.82 5.32
C LEU A 191 -14.99 -11.78 4.64
N HIS A 192 -13.71 -12.07 4.62
CA HIS A 192 -12.68 -11.27 3.97
C HIS A 192 -11.78 -12.19 3.13
N PHE A 193 -11.36 -11.73 1.97
CA PHE A 193 -10.25 -12.33 1.23
C PHE A 193 -9.35 -11.23 0.67
N HIS A 194 -8.09 -11.55 0.43
CA HIS A 194 -7.14 -10.66 -0.22
C HIS A 194 -6.24 -11.54 -1.06
N THR A 195 -6.47 -11.57 -2.36
CA THR A 195 -5.87 -12.51 -3.31
C THR A 195 -5.11 -11.80 -4.42
N LEU A 196 -5.36 -10.52 -4.62
CA LEU A 196 -4.79 -9.73 -5.68
C LEU A 196 -3.53 -8.97 -5.21
N CYS A 197 -2.64 -8.68 -6.15
CA CYS A 197 -1.54 -7.74 -6.03
C CYS A 197 -1.40 -7.04 -7.38
N GLU A 198 -1.70 -5.74 -7.43
CA GLU A 198 -1.63 -4.88 -8.62
C GLU A 198 -2.37 -5.43 -9.86
N GLN A 199 -3.56 -6.02 -9.65
CA GLN A 199 -4.30 -6.69 -10.71
C GLN A 199 -5.56 -5.94 -11.13
N ASP A 200 -6.04 -6.28 -12.33
CA ASP A 200 -7.28 -5.78 -12.90
C ASP A 200 -8.50 -6.57 -12.40
N ALA A 201 -9.70 -6.11 -12.75
CA ALA A 201 -10.97 -6.66 -12.27
C ALA A 201 -11.28 -8.07 -12.77
N ASP A 202 -10.67 -8.54 -13.86
CA ASP A 202 -10.79 -9.91 -14.35
C ASP A 202 -10.24 -10.94 -13.34
N ALA A 203 -9.12 -10.62 -12.68
CA ALA A 203 -8.56 -11.43 -11.61
C ALA A 203 -9.51 -11.51 -10.40
N LEU A 204 -10.23 -10.42 -10.08
CA LEU A 204 -11.28 -10.43 -9.06
C LEU A 204 -12.44 -11.35 -9.46
N ALA A 205 -12.91 -11.28 -10.70
CA ALA A 205 -13.99 -12.14 -11.19
C ALA A 205 -13.66 -13.64 -11.01
N LEU A 206 -12.44 -14.04 -11.39
CA LEU A 206 -11.94 -15.40 -11.18
C LEU A 206 -11.85 -15.80 -9.70
N THR A 207 -11.45 -14.85 -8.85
CA THR A 207 -11.41 -15.06 -7.40
C THR A 207 -12.81 -15.27 -6.82
N LEU A 208 -13.79 -14.46 -7.24
CA LEU A 208 -15.17 -14.59 -6.77
C LEU A 208 -15.81 -15.92 -7.15
N ASP A 209 -15.50 -16.45 -8.33
CA ASP A 209 -15.95 -17.80 -8.72
C ASP A 209 -15.44 -18.86 -7.72
N ALA A 210 -14.18 -18.78 -7.34
CA ALA A 210 -13.60 -19.71 -6.35
C ALA A 210 -14.14 -19.46 -4.92
N VAL A 211 -14.44 -18.22 -4.56
CA VAL A 211 -15.08 -17.88 -3.27
C VAL A 211 -16.48 -18.49 -3.21
N GLU A 212 -17.26 -18.34 -4.27
CA GLU A 212 -18.61 -18.93 -4.32
C GLU A 212 -18.60 -20.45 -4.34
N GLU A 213 -17.67 -21.05 -5.09
CA GLU A 213 -17.52 -22.52 -5.14
C GLU A 213 -17.20 -23.10 -3.75
N LYS A 214 -16.26 -22.48 -3.03
CA LYS A 214 -15.74 -23.05 -1.77
C LYS A 214 -16.43 -22.54 -0.52
N PHE A 215 -16.94 -21.32 -0.51
CA PHE A 215 -17.49 -20.63 0.66
C PHE A 215 -18.88 -20.04 0.44
N GLY A 216 -19.50 -20.28 -0.72
CA GLY A 216 -20.79 -19.71 -1.07
C GLY A 216 -21.93 -20.10 -0.11
N ASP A 217 -21.83 -21.27 0.53
CA ASP A 217 -22.76 -21.72 1.56
C ASP A 217 -22.70 -20.90 2.88
N LEU A 218 -21.57 -20.20 3.12
CA LEU A 218 -21.38 -19.37 4.30
C LEU A 218 -21.90 -17.95 4.10
N LEU A 219 -22.02 -17.48 2.85
CA LEU A 219 -22.39 -16.08 2.53
C LEU A 219 -23.81 -15.70 2.93
N PRO A 220 -24.84 -16.57 2.79
CA PRO A 220 -26.19 -16.20 3.19
C PRO A 220 -26.29 -15.87 4.68
N GLY A 221 -26.81 -14.69 4.98
CA GLY A 221 -26.99 -14.20 6.36
C GLY A 221 -25.82 -13.45 6.95
N LEU A 222 -24.67 -13.39 6.24
CA LEU A 222 -23.61 -12.47 6.60
C LEU A 222 -24.00 -11.01 6.29
N LYS A 223 -23.40 -10.07 7.03
CA LYS A 223 -23.65 -8.64 6.86
C LYS A 223 -22.77 -8.04 5.78
N TRP A 224 -21.56 -8.57 5.61
CA TRP A 224 -20.57 -8.01 4.69
C TRP A 224 -19.63 -9.05 4.11
N LEU A 225 -19.07 -8.68 2.94
CA LEU A 225 -17.98 -9.40 2.28
C LEU A 225 -16.93 -8.38 1.88
N ASN A 226 -15.68 -8.59 2.30
CA ASN A 226 -14.56 -7.72 2.02
C ASN A 226 -13.63 -8.39 0.99
N PHE A 227 -13.43 -7.72 -0.14
CA PHE A 227 -12.61 -8.22 -1.25
C PHE A 227 -11.12 -7.99 -1.05
N GLY A 228 -10.74 -7.32 0.04
CA GLY A 228 -9.34 -6.98 0.33
C GLY A 228 -8.76 -5.91 -0.60
N GLY A 229 -7.44 -5.89 -0.68
CA GLY A 229 -6.68 -4.96 -1.51
C GLY A 229 -6.12 -5.59 -2.78
N GLY A 230 -5.13 -4.93 -3.38
CA GLY A 230 -4.47 -5.35 -4.61
C GLY A 230 -5.22 -4.99 -5.89
N HIS A 231 -6.32 -4.26 -5.77
CA HIS A 231 -7.11 -3.73 -6.88
C HIS A 231 -6.50 -2.42 -7.38
N HIS A 232 -6.01 -2.42 -8.61
CA HIS A 232 -5.33 -1.27 -9.22
C HIS A 232 -6.31 -0.25 -9.83
N ILE A 233 -7.39 0.07 -9.12
CA ILE A 233 -8.60 0.78 -9.58
C ILE A 233 -8.30 2.13 -10.27
N THR A 234 -7.30 2.85 -9.80
CA THR A 234 -6.95 4.20 -10.32
C THR A 234 -5.90 4.14 -11.43
N ARG A 235 -5.43 2.94 -11.80
CA ARG A 235 -4.55 2.78 -12.94
C ARG A 235 -5.26 3.16 -14.23
N PRO A 236 -4.62 3.90 -15.14
CA PRO A 236 -5.18 4.17 -16.47
C PRO A 236 -5.56 2.87 -17.19
N GLY A 237 -6.80 2.79 -17.68
CA GLY A 237 -7.31 1.62 -18.40
C GLY A 237 -7.82 0.47 -17.51
N TYR A 238 -7.90 0.64 -16.21
CA TYR A 238 -8.54 -0.34 -15.32
C TYR A 238 -10.02 -0.55 -15.68
N ASP A 239 -10.49 -1.79 -15.70
CA ASP A 239 -11.86 -2.14 -16.05
C ASP A 239 -12.83 -1.93 -14.87
N LEU A 240 -13.29 -0.67 -14.70
CA LEU A 240 -14.27 -0.32 -13.68
C LEU A 240 -15.61 -1.03 -13.88
N ALA A 241 -16.02 -1.31 -15.13
CA ALA A 241 -17.31 -1.94 -15.39
C ALA A 241 -17.33 -3.38 -14.85
N THR A 242 -16.26 -4.14 -15.05
CA THR A 242 -16.11 -5.49 -14.49
C THR A 242 -16.03 -5.46 -12.97
N LEU A 243 -15.33 -4.49 -12.36
CA LEU A 243 -15.31 -4.31 -10.91
C LEU A 243 -16.71 -4.08 -10.36
N GLU A 244 -17.45 -3.13 -10.94
CA GLU A 244 -18.81 -2.77 -10.51
C GLU A 244 -19.78 -3.94 -10.69
N ALA A 245 -19.65 -4.72 -11.75
CA ALA A 245 -20.44 -5.95 -11.95
C ALA A 245 -20.12 -7.01 -10.89
N CYS A 246 -18.85 -7.18 -10.52
CA CYS A 246 -18.44 -8.08 -9.43
C CYS A 246 -19.05 -7.66 -8.08
N ILE A 247 -19.04 -6.36 -7.78
CA ILE A 247 -19.65 -5.82 -6.56
C ILE A 247 -21.16 -6.08 -6.55
N ALA A 248 -21.86 -5.71 -7.63
CA ALA A 248 -23.31 -5.89 -7.77
C ALA A 248 -23.72 -7.36 -7.64
N ARG A 249 -22.99 -8.29 -8.29
CA ARG A 249 -23.18 -9.74 -8.20
C ARG A 249 -23.28 -10.22 -6.76
N MET A 250 -22.34 -9.81 -5.91
CA MET A 250 -22.30 -10.28 -4.52
C MET A 250 -23.35 -9.61 -3.65
N GLN A 251 -23.62 -8.32 -3.86
CA GLN A 251 -24.65 -7.58 -3.15
C GLN A 251 -26.07 -8.11 -3.48
N GLU A 252 -26.38 -8.30 -4.75
CA GLU A 252 -27.68 -8.77 -5.20
C GLU A 252 -27.95 -10.21 -4.80
N LYS A 253 -26.94 -11.07 -4.92
CA LYS A 253 -27.12 -12.51 -4.66
C LYS A 253 -27.19 -12.84 -3.17
N TYR A 254 -26.40 -12.14 -2.34
CA TYR A 254 -26.23 -12.50 -0.92
C TYR A 254 -26.73 -11.43 0.07
N GLY A 255 -27.06 -10.24 -0.40
CA GLY A 255 -27.51 -9.13 0.46
C GLY A 255 -26.41 -8.54 1.36
N VAL A 256 -25.13 -8.73 1.00
CA VAL A 256 -23.99 -8.28 1.80
C VAL A 256 -23.55 -6.88 1.43
N GLN A 257 -23.06 -6.11 2.41
CA GLN A 257 -22.27 -4.91 2.13
C GLN A 257 -20.89 -5.33 1.61
N VAL A 258 -20.53 -4.85 0.43
CA VAL A 258 -19.17 -5.09 -0.12
C VAL A 258 -18.20 -4.03 0.37
N TYR A 259 -17.02 -4.47 0.81
CA TYR A 259 -15.85 -3.63 1.13
C TYR A 259 -14.68 -3.95 0.21
N LEU A 260 -13.84 -2.94 -0.04
CA LEU A 260 -12.53 -3.08 -0.68
C LEU A 260 -11.48 -2.33 0.15
N GLU A 261 -10.25 -2.82 0.13
CA GLU A 261 -9.11 -2.30 0.91
C GLU A 261 -7.92 -1.93 0.02
N PRO A 262 -8.09 -1.20 -1.09
CA PRO A 262 -6.94 -0.80 -1.89
C PRO A 262 -6.05 0.13 -1.06
N GLY A 263 -4.74 -0.09 -1.12
CA GLY A 263 -3.74 0.83 -0.58
C GLY A 263 -3.14 1.68 -1.69
N GLU A 264 -2.54 1.01 -2.66
CA GLU A 264 -1.86 1.64 -3.79
C GLU A 264 -2.78 2.54 -4.61
N ALA A 265 -4.01 2.09 -4.91
CA ALA A 265 -4.93 2.88 -5.71
C ALA A 265 -5.24 4.26 -5.12
N TRP A 266 -5.10 4.48 -3.82
CA TRP A 266 -5.24 5.80 -3.21
C TRP A 266 -4.09 6.74 -3.58
N ALA A 267 -2.86 6.21 -3.64
CA ALA A 267 -1.65 7.02 -3.79
C ALA A 267 -0.86 6.72 -5.08
N LEU A 268 -1.43 5.98 -6.02
CA LEU A 268 -0.81 5.64 -7.30
C LEU A 268 -0.42 6.91 -8.06
N ASN A 269 0.85 6.98 -8.46
CA ASN A 269 1.46 8.13 -9.14
C ASN A 269 1.39 9.46 -8.35
N ALA A 270 1.12 9.42 -7.04
CA ALA A 270 0.93 10.61 -6.22
C ALA A 270 2.16 11.01 -5.39
N GLY A 271 3.34 10.55 -5.76
CA GLY A 271 4.55 10.91 -5.03
C GLY A 271 5.82 10.77 -5.83
N TYR A 272 6.81 11.54 -5.40
CA TYR A 272 8.14 11.60 -5.99
C TYR A 272 9.19 11.43 -4.90
N LEU A 273 10.33 10.85 -5.25
CA LEU A 273 11.55 10.90 -4.46
C LEU A 273 12.58 11.73 -5.22
N VAL A 274 12.88 12.92 -4.68
CA VAL A 274 13.91 13.81 -5.23
C VAL A 274 15.23 13.48 -4.57
N THR A 275 16.26 13.24 -5.36
CA THR A 275 17.58 12.83 -4.90
C THR A 275 18.68 13.58 -5.66
N THR A 276 19.88 13.60 -5.10
CA THR A 276 21.06 14.23 -5.71
C THR A 276 22.16 13.19 -5.95
N VAL A 277 22.84 13.28 -7.06
CA VAL A 277 24.06 12.50 -7.36
C VAL A 277 25.20 13.00 -6.50
N LEU A 278 25.75 12.13 -5.65
CA LEU A 278 26.88 12.43 -4.77
C LEU A 278 28.23 12.18 -5.41
N ASP A 279 28.32 11.15 -6.27
CA ASP A 279 29.56 10.73 -6.90
C ASP A 279 29.26 9.91 -8.15
N THR A 280 30.21 9.89 -9.08
CA THR A 280 30.17 9.06 -10.28
C THR A 280 31.48 8.28 -10.44
N LEU A 281 31.37 7.01 -10.82
CA LEU A 281 32.53 6.15 -10.97
C LEU A 281 32.37 5.15 -12.12
N GLN A 282 33.48 4.60 -12.57
CA GLN A 282 33.54 3.53 -13.57
C GLN A 282 34.08 2.27 -12.92
N ASN A 283 33.38 1.14 -13.10
CA ASN A 283 33.89 -0.17 -12.67
C ASN A 283 33.74 -1.16 -13.82
N GLY A 284 34.87 -1.53 -14.41
CA GLY A 284 34.89 -2.25 -15.70
C GLY A 284 34.12 -1.47 -16.76
N ASP A 285 33.18 -2.10 -17.42
CA ASP A 285 32.34 -1.50 -18.46
C ASP A 285 31.06 -0.83 -17.90
N THR A 286 30.88 -0.81 -16.57
CA THR A 286 29.69 -0.26 -15.94
C THR A 286 29.96 1.14 -15.41
N SER A 287 29.21 2.12 -15.90
CA SER A 287 29.12 3.46 -15.31
C SER A 287 28.17 3.44 -14.12
N LEU A 288 28.55 4.06 -13.02
CA LEU A 288 27.75 4.12 -11.80
C LEU A 288 27.57 5.57 -11.33
N ALA A 289 26.42 5.84 -10.69
CA ALA A 289 26.20 7.06 -9.94
C ALA A 289 25.69 6.71 -8.53
N ILE A 290 26.30 7.29 -7.52
CA ILE A 290 25.92 7.16 -6.12
C ILE A 290 25.02 8.31 -5.75
N LEU A 291 23.84 7.99 -5.24
CA LEU A 291 22.79 8.94 -4.86
C LEU A 291 22.84 9.22 -3.35
N ASP A 292 22.27 10.33 -2.91
CA ASP A 292 22.05 10.62 -1.48
C ASP A 292 20.86 9.85 -0.88
N MET A 293 20.07 9.16 -1.73
CA MET A 293 19.05 8.22 -1.30
C MET A 293 19.58 6.77 -1.33
N SER A 294 18.94 5.87 -0.59
CA SER A 294 19.26 4.44 -0.54
C SER A 294 18.02 3.63 -0.93
N ALA A 295 18.19 2.67 -1.83
CA ALA A 295 17.12 1.72 -2.14
C ALA A 295 16.73 0.91 -0.89
N ALA A 296 17.71 0.45 -0.12
CA ALA A 296 17.48 -0.35 1.09
C ALA A 296 16.76 0.41 2.21
N CYS A 297 16.96 1.74 2.29
CA CYS A 297 16.41 2.57 3.38
C CYS A 297 15.16 3.33 2.98
N HIS A 298 15.08 3.83 1.75
CA HIS A 298 14.05 4.80 1.35
C HIS A 298 13.04 4.22 0.36
N THR A 299 13.42 3.20 -0.42
CA THR A 299 12.55 2.50 -1.36
C THR A 299 12.78 0.98 -1.26
N PRO A 300 12.54 0.36 -0.07
CA PRO A 300 12.95 -1.03 0.17
C PRO A 300 12.26 -2.04 -0.76
N ASP A 301 11.08 -1.74 -1.29
CA ASP A 301 10.40 -2.60 -2.25
C ASP A 301 11.17 -2.79 -3.56
N VAL A 302 12.04 -1.85 -3.93
CA VAL A 302 12.95 -2.03 -5.06
C VAL A 302 13.82 -3.28 -4.91
N ILE A 303 14.15 -3.66 -3.65
CA ILE A 303 14.97 -4.84 -3.32
C ILE A 303 14.09 -6.03 -2.91
N GLU A 304 13.06 -5.79 -2.08
CA GLU A 304 12.20 -6.84 -1.52
C GLU A 304 11.23 -7.42 -2.55
N MET A 305 10.75 -6.57 -3.47
CA MET A 305 9.82 -6.90 -4.56
C MET A 305 10.37 -6.38 -5.89
N PRO A 306 11.50 -6.90 -6.37
CA PRO A 306 12.36 -6.23 -7.35
C PRO A 306 11.60 -5.63 -8.54
N TYR A 307 11.65 -4.32 -8.63
CA TYR A 307 11.17 -3.54 -9.76
C TYR A 307 12.09 -2.33 -9.97
N ARG A 308 11.95 -1.67 -11.10
CA ARG A 308 12.70 -0.46 -11.42
C ARG A 308 11.75 0.74 -11.40
N PRO A 309 11.87 1.66 -10.42
CA PRO A 309 11.02 2.83 -10.34
C PRO A 309 11.11 3.69 -11.61
N PRO A 310 10.02 4.32 -12.06
CA PRO A 310 10.08 5.33 -13.12
C PRO A 310 11.04 6.46 -12.72
N LEU A 311 11.89 6.88 -13.65
CA LEU A 311 12.81 8.00 -13.46
C LEU A 311 12.58 9.06 -14.54
N LEU A 312 12.39 10.31 -14.11
CA LEU A 312 12.15 11.43 -15.02
C LEU A 312 13.32 11.61 -15.98
N ASP A 313 13.02 11.81 -17.26
CA ASP A 313 13.95 12.01 -18.36
C ASP A 313 14.94 10.83 -18.59
N ALA A 314 14.73 9.68 -17.95
CA ALA A 314 15.51 8.47 -18.20
C ALA A 314 14.74 7.44 -19.03
N GLY A 315 15.46 6.53 -19.63
CA GLY A 315 14.93 5.41 -20.42
C GLY A 315 15.32 4.05 -19.88
N GLU A 316 14.87 3.00 -20.57
CA GLU A 316 15.31 1.63 -20.34
C GLU A 316 16.81 1.48 -20.61
N PRO A 317 17.50 0.53 -19.97
CA PRO A 317 18.91 0.27 -20.25
C PRO A 317 19.15 0.07 -21.75
N GLY A 318 20.04 0.88 -22.33
CA GLY A 318 20.36 0.84 -23.76
C GLY A 318 19.39 1.58 -24.68
N GLU A 319 18.32 2.15 -24.17
CA GLU A 319 17.39 2.97 -24.99
C GLU A 319 18.03 4.32 -25.39
N LYS A 320 18.84 4.90 -24.49
CA LYS A 320 19.58 6.14 -24.69
C LYS A 320 21.10 5.88 -24.70
N PRO A 321 21.92 6.84 -25.15
CA PRO A 321 23.36 6.64 -25.36
C PRO A 321 24.15 6.20 -24.14
N CYS A 322 23.75 6.62 -22.93
CA CYS A 322 24.50 6.40 -21.71
C CYS A 322 23.70 5.58 -20.70
N THR A 323 24.05 4.31 -20.50
CA THR A 323 23.46 3.49 -19.42
C THR A 323 24.30 3.64 -18.16
N VAL A 324 23.64 3.96 -17.03
CA VAL A 324 24.26 4.18 -15.73
C VAL A 324 23.50 3.37 -14.68
N ARG A 325 24.22 2.68 -13.82
CA ARG A 325 23.69 2.02 -12.62
C ARG A 325 23.58 3.03 -11.49
N LEU A 326 22.38 3.17 -10.92
CA LEU A 326 22.11 4.03 -9.79
C LEU A 326 22.14 3.22 -8.49
N GLY A 327 22.94 3.65 -7.52
CA GLY A 327 23.07 3.01 -6.22
C GLY A 327 23.05 4.00 -5.07
N GLY A 328 22.76 3.50 -3.86
CA GLY A 328 22.77 4.27 -2.63
C GLY A 328 24.14 4.29 -1.94
N PRO A 329 24.30 5.08 -0.86
CA PRO A 329 25.56 5.28 -0.17
C PRO A 329 25.80 4.29 0.98
N THR A 330 24.92 3.29 1.19
CA THR A 330 25.07 2.34 2.31
C THR A 330 26.13 1.29 2.02
N CYS A 331 26.60 0.59 3.06
CA CYS A 331 27.57 -0.50 2.92
C CYS A 331 26.93 -1.80 2.36
N LEU A 332 25.63 -1.84 2.12
CA LEU A 332 24.96 -2.99 1.54
C LEU A 332 25.30 -3.10 0.05
N ALA A 333 25.96 -4.18 -0.37
CA ALA A 333 26.32 -4.38 -1.78
C ALA A 333 25.09 -4.38 -2.73
N GLY A 334 23.92 -4.75 -2.23
CA GLY A 334 22.65 -4.73 -2.95
C GLY A 334 21.88 -3.41 -2.88
N ASP A 335 22.46 -2.33 -2.35
CA ASP A 335 21.85 -1.00 -2.33
C ASP A 335 21.88 -0.35 -3.72
N VAL A 336 21.13 -0.95 -4.64
CA VAL A 336 21.05 -0.59 -6.06
C VAL A 336 19.61 -0.34 -6.42
N VAL A 337 19.34 0.83 -7.03
CA VAL A 337 18.01 1.19 -7.52
C VAL A 337 17.71 0.52 -8.86
N GLY A 338 18.70 0.52 -9.76
CA GLY A 338 18.58 -0.09 -11.08
C GLY A 338 19.49 0.54 -12.11
N ASP A 339 19.43 0.01 -13.33
CA ASP A 339 20.12 0.53 -14.49
C ASP A 339 19.15 1.40 -15.32
N TYR A 340 19.60 2.59 -15.68
CA TYR A 340 18.84 3.58 -16.46
C TYR A 340 19.66 4.14 -17.59
N SER A 341 19.03 4.54 -18.69
CA SER A 341 19.72 5.23 -19.77
C SER A 341 19.40 6.71 -19.83
N PHE A 342 20.41 7.50 -20.22
CA PHE A 342 20.36 8.97 -20.28
C PHE A 342 20.90 9.47 -21.61
N ASP A 343 20.51 10.69 -22.01
CA ASP A 343 21.09 11.36 -23.20
C ASP A 343 22.54 11.77 -22.97
N ALA A 344 22.88 12.14 -21.72
CA ALA A 344 24.22 12.35 -21.21
C ALA A 344 24.33 11.76 -19.79
N PRO A 345 25.48 11.23 -19.36
CA PRO A 345 25.62 10.64 -18.02
C PRO A 345 25.37 11.72 -16.96
N PRO A 346 24.64 11.39 -15.88
CA PRO A 346 24.47 12.31 -14.78
C PRO A 346 25.82 12.61 -14.11
N ALA A 347 25.96 13.86 -13.62
CA ALA A 347 27.13 14.35 -12.94
C ALA A 347 26.86 14.62 -11.45
N GLU A 348 27.94 14.73 -10.65
CA GLU A 348 27.83 15.15 -9.24
C GLU A 348 27.05 16.47 -9.11
N GLY A 349 26.11 16.49 -8.21
CA GLY A 349 25.20 17.62 -7.98
C GLY A 349 23.92 17.61 -8.83
N ASP A 350 23.81 16.73 -9.84
CA ASP A 350 22.57 16.61 -10.61
C ASP A 350 21.45 16.06 -9.74
N ARG A 351 20.24 16.58 -9.94
CA ARG A 351 19.04 16.09 -9.28
C ARG A 351 18.30 15.10 -10.16
N LEU A 352 17.92 13.99 -9.57
CA LEU A 352 17.10 12.96 -10.19
C LEU A 352 15.76 12.87 -9.46
N ILE A 353 14.67 12.54 -10.19
CA ILE A 353 13.33 12.44 -9.63
C ILE A 353 12.74 11.09 -9.99
N PHE A 354 12.57 10.24 -9.01
CA PHE A 354 11.82 9.00 -9.15
C PHE A 354 10.33 9.27 -8.99
N GLY A 355 9.51 8.68 -9.85
CA GLY A 355 8.05 8.74 -9.81
C GLY A 355 7.45 7.56 -9.06
N ASP A 356 6.15 7.70 -8.73
CA ASP A 356 5.36 6.70 -8.01
C ASP A 356 5.94 6.30 -6.65
N MET A 357 6.43 7.30 -5.89
CA MET A 357 7.14 7.12 -4.63
C MET A 357 6.29 7.44 -3.38
N ALA A 358 4.95 7.46 -3.50
CA ALA A 358 4.06 7.64 -2.35
C ALA A 358 3.69 6.32 -1.67
N ILE A 359 3.67 5.22 -2.42
CA ILE A 359 3.20 3.91 -1.95
C ILE A 359 4.35 3.05 -1.44
N TYR A 360 4.16 2.40 -0.29
CA TYR A 360 5.12 1.53 0.41
C TYR A 360 6.52 2.12 0.64
N THR A 361 6.69 3.43 0.54
CA THR A 361 7.97 4.11 0.77
C THR A 361 8.05 4.68 2.18
N THR A 362 7.25 5.71 2.49
CA THR A 362 7.25 6.37 3.81
C THR A 362 6.82 5.41 4.93
N CYS A 363 5.99 4.41 4.64
CA CYS A 363 5.55 3.39 5.58
C CYS A 363 6.62 2.31 5.86
N LYS A 364 7.53 2.06 4.91
CA LYS A 364 8.55 0.98 4.99
C LYS A 364 9.97 1.50 5.19
N ASN A 365 10.19 2.81 5.11
CA ASN A 365 11.53 3.37 5.24
C ASN A 365 12.19 3.03 6.58
N ASN A 366 13.52 3.04 6.58
CA ASN A 366 14.31 2.68 7.74
C ASN A 366 15.61 3.49 7.81
N THR A 367 16.38 3.30 8.89
CA THR A 367 17.61 4.04 9.16
C THR A 367 18.84 3.14 9.20
N PHE A 368 18.89 2.10 8.38
CA PHE A 368 20.07 1.24 8.26
C PHE A 368 21.33 2.08 7.95
N ASN A 369 22.48 1.70 8.46
CA ASN A 369 23.73 2.46 8.38
C ASN A 369 23.71 3.88 8.95
N GLY A 370 22.66 4.25 9.74
CA GLY A 370 22.46 5.63 10.19
C GLY A 370 21.98 6.57 9.11
N MET A 371 21.45 6.04 8.00
CA MET A 371 20.81 6.87 6.97
C MET A 371 19.70 7.70 7.57
N PRO A 372 19.67 9.02 7.35
CA PRO A 372 18.55 9.86 7.79
C PRO A 372 17.27 9.49 7.01
N LEU A 373 16.12 9.53 7.68
CA LEU A 373 14.85 9.45 6.98
C LEU A 373 14.66 10.72 6.12
N PRO A 374 14.27 10.61 4.86
CA PRO A 374 13.98 11.77 4.01
C PRO A 374 12.81 12.58 4.56
N PRO A 375 12.89 13.91 4.64
CA PRO A 375 11.75 14.74 4.97
C PRO A 375 10.64 14.56 3.94
N ILE A 376 9.39 14.73 4.39
CA ILE A 376 8.21 14.56 3.55
C ILE A 376 7.60 15.93 3.30
N TRP A 377 7.34 16.21 2.04
CA TRP A 377 6.75 17.46 1.54
C TRP A 377 5.46 17.16 0.80
N ALA A 378 4.54 18.10 0.79
CA ALA A 378 3.37 18.09 -0.08
C ALA A 378 3.54 19.11 -1.21
N LEU A 379 3.12 18.72 -2.42
CA LEU A 379 3.01 19.55 -3.61
C LEU A 379 1.54 19.87 -3.84
N ALA A 380 1.17 21.14 -3.66
CA ALA A 380 -0.17 21.62 -3.96
C ALA A 380 -0.38 21.80 -5.47
N GLU A 381 -1.62 21.84 -5.90
CA GLU A 381 -2.01 21.98 -7.32
C GLU A 381 -1.45 23.26 -7.98
N ASP A 382 -1.24 24.32 -7.21
CA ASP A 382 -0.65 25.58 -7.68
C ASP A 382 0.88 25.56 -7.78
N GLY A 383 1.52 24.43 -7.48
CA GLY A 383 2.98 24.27 -7.51
C GLY A 383 3.69 24.71 -6.23
N THR A 384 2.97 25.12 -5.19
CA THR A 384 3.57 25.41 -3.89
C THR A 384 3.92 24.12 -3.15
N CYS A 385 5.04 24.16 -2.43
CA CYS A 385 5.49 23.02 -1.62
C CYS A 385 5.47 23.41 -0.14
N ARG A 386 4.95 22.52 0.72
CA ARG A 386 4.99 22.67 2.19
C ARG A 386 5.62 21.43 2.83
N GLU A 387 6.45 21.65 3.83
CA GLU A 387 7.01 20.55 4.62
C GLU A 387 5.93 19.97 5.53
N LEU A 388 5.76 18.65 5.51
CA LEU A 388 4.86 17.92 6.42
C LEU A 388 5.63 17.48 7.66
N VAL A 389 6.76 16.81 7.47
CA VAL A 389 7.58 16.31 8.56
C VAL A 389 9.06 16.31 8.17
N ARG A 390 9.92 16.61 9.15
CA ARG A 390 11.37 16.52 9.06
C ARG A 390 11.90 15.63 10.17
N PHE A 391 12.80 14.76 9.80
CA PHE A 391 13.46 13.83 10.71
C PHE A 391 14.90 14.28 11.03
N GLY A 392 15.41 13.84 12.17
CA GLY A 392 16.74 14.17 12.62
C GLY A 392 17.44 13.02 13.35
N TYR A 393 18.59 13.31 13.93
CA TYR A 393 19.40 12.30 14.66
C TYR A 393 18.63 11.57 15.76
N ASN A 394 17.67 12.23 16.40
CA ASN A 394 16.88 11.62 17.47
C ASN A 394 15.97 10.49 16.96
N ASP A 395 15.43 10.59 15.75
CA ASP A 395 14.60 9.54 15.13
C ASP A 395 15.42 8.26 14.91
N PHE A 396 16.68 8.40 14.53
CA PHE A 396 17.61 7.27 14.48
C PHE A 396 17.97 6.75 15.89
N LYS A 397 18.38 7.62 16.80
CA LYS A 397 18.93 7.26 18.11
C LYS A 397 17.92 6.56 19.01
N MET A 398 16.68 7.07 19.07
CA MET A 398 15.65 6.56 19.97
C MET A 398 15.22 5.13 19.65
N ARG A 399 15.43 4.68 18.41
CA ARG A 399 15.16 3.29 18.01
C ARG A 399 16.19 2.29 18.54
N LEU A 400 17.38 2.76 18.88
CA LEU A 400 18.53 1.92 19.26
C LEU A 400 18.74 1.82 20.78
N GLY A 401 18.16 2.71 21.54
CA GLY A 401 18.28 2.68 22.98
C GLY A 401 17.88 3.98 23.66
N HIS A 402 17.63 3.88 24.94
CA HIS A 402 17.32 5.01 25.80
C HIS A 402 18.34 5.02 26.95
N ARG A 403 19.06 6.12 27.12
CA ARG A 403 19.81 6.39 28.35
C ARG A 403 18.98 7.35 29.21
N ALA A 404 18.59 6.86 30.38
CA ALA A 404 17.96 7.70 31.41
C ALA A 404 18.89 8.86 31.80
#